data_a637cca027934291f97de11fc7c94fc2
#
_entry.id   a637cca027934291f97de11fc7c94fc2
#
_cell.length_a   1.000
_cell.length_b   1.000
_cell.length_c   1.000
_cell.angle_alpha   90.00
_cell.angle_beta   90.00
_cell.angle_gamma   90.00
#
_symmetry.space_group_name_H-M   'P 1'
#
loop_
_entity.id
_entity.type
_entity.pdbx_description
1 polymer ?
#
loop_
_entity_poly.entity_id
_entity_poly.type
_entity_poly.pdbx_seq_one_letter_code
_entity_poly.pdbx_strand_id
1 'polypeptide(L)'
;IIRQEKLEMIKAAIDQEIEVNGMTVSQVLGCGLQKGQKSHVRGQEVITTLLPKVSVSFILADEDVERVVDLILETCQSEECGTGKIFVYPIEEAIRIRTRETGKAAIQ
;
A
#
# COMPACT_ATOMS: atom_id res chain seq x y z
N ILE A 1 -0.27 -2.83 1.00
CA ILE A 1 0.36 -3.78 0.06
C ILE A 1 -0.66 -4.17 -0.99
N ILE A 2 -0.31 -3.99 -2.22
CA ILE A 2 -1.22 -4.17 -3.36
C ILE A 2 -0.57 -4.99 -4.46
N ARG A 3 -1.38 -5.36 -5.47
CA ARG A 3 -0.85 -5.93 -6.71
C ARG A 3 -0.13 -4.85 -7.51
N GLN A 4 0.94 -5.21 -8.18
CA GLN A 4 1.75 -4.29 -8.97
C GLN A 4 0.93 -3.56 -10.05
N GLU A 5 -0.01 -4.24 -10.66
CA GLU A 5 -0.86 -3.68 -11.72
C GLU A 5 -1.78 -2.55 -11.26
N LYS A 6 -2.00 -2.42 -9.94
CA LYS A 6 -2.84 -1.36 -9.38
C LYS A 6 -2.08 -0.08 -9.08
N LEU A 7 -0.75 -0.12 -9.08
CA LEU A 7 0.08 1.01 -8.66
C LEU A 7 -0.18 2.29 -9.47
N GLU A 8 -0.17 2.20 -10.77
CA GLU A 8 -0.37 3.38 -11.62
C GLU A 8 -1.78 3.95 -11.47
N MET A 9 -2.78 3.10 -11.29
CA MET A 9 -4.16 3.53 -11.06
C MET A 9 -4.29 4.30 -9.75
N ILE A 10 -3.64 3.82 -8.69
CA ILE A 10 -3.65 4.50 -7.39
C ILE A 10 -2.96 5.85 -7.49
N LYS A 11 -1.80 5.88 -8.10
CA LYS A 11 -1.04 7.11 -8.29
C LYS A 11 -1.86 8.16 -9.03
N ALA A 12 -2.49 7.76 -10.14
CA ALA A 12 -3.32 8.67 -10.93
C ALA A 12 -4.54 9.17 -10.15
N ALA A 13 -5.21 8.29 -9.39
CA ALA A 13 -6.38 8.66 -8.61
C ALA A 13 -6.04 9.67 -7.50
N ILE A 14 -4.91 9.46 -6.83
CA ILE A 14 -4.48 10.35 -5.75
C ILE A 14 -4.02 11.69 -6.30
N ASP A 15 -3.24 11.69 -7.38
CA ASP A 15 -2.71 12.93 -7.98
C ASP A 15 -3.82 13.87 -8.45
N GLN A 16 -4.98 13.35 -8.80
CA GLN A 16 -6.11 14.18 -9.25
C GLN A 16 -6.78 14.96 -8.13
N GLU A 17 -6.71 14.49 -6.90
CA GLU A 17 -7.48 15.08 -5.81
C GLU A 17 -6.62 15.65 -4.69
N ILE A 18 -5.47 15.08 -4.44
CA ILE A 18 -4.62 15.46 -3.32
C ILE A 18 -3.19 15.58 -3.81
N GLU A 19 -2.56 16.69 -3.45
CA GLU A 19 -1.14 16.85 -3.70
C GLU A 19 -0.37 16.03 -2.65
N VAL A 20 0.08 14.85 -3.05
CA VAL A 20 0.86 13.98 -2.17
C VAL A 20 2.32 14.06 -2.57
N ASN A 21 3.11 14.64 -1.70
CA ASN A 21 4.56 14.68 -1.85
C ASN A 21 5.16 13.53 -1.04
N GLY A 22 5.85 12.63 -1.71
CA GLY A 22 6.56 11.58 -1.01
C GLY A 22 5.83 10.24 -0.93
N MET A 23 5.48 9.71 -2.09
CA MET A 23 5.07 8.31 -2.19
C MET A 23 6.31 7.44 -2.26
N THR A 24 6.39 6.44 -1.42
CA THR A 24 7.47 5.45 -1.44
C THR A 24 6.93 4.12 -1.90
N VAL A 25 7.62 3.50 -2.85
CA VAL A 25 7.21 2.22 -3.42
C VAL A 25 8.32 1.21 -3.28
N SER A 26 7.98 0.03 -2.78
CA SER A 26 8.90 -1.09 -2.67
C SER A 26 8.29 -2.34 -3.27
N GLN A 27 9.08 -3.13 -3.96
CA GLN A 27 8.66 -4.46 -4.38
C GLN A 27 8.86 -5.42 -3.22
N VAL A 28 7.83 -6.21 -2.94
CA VAL A 28 7.84 -7.18 -1.85
C VAL A 28 7.28 -8.50 -2.34
N LEU A 29 7.56 -9.57 -1.60
CA LEU A 29 6.94 -10.87 -1.83
C LEU A 29 5.90 -11.11 -0.75
N GLY A 30 4.67 -11.33 -1.19
CA GLY A 30 3.58 -11.65 -0.28
C GLY A 30 3.34 -13.15 -0.24
N CYS A 31 3.24 -13.69 0.96
CA CYS A 31 2.85 -15.08 1.16
C CYS A 31 1.36 -15.14 1.39
N GLY A 32 0.65 -15.87 0.58
CA GLY A 32 -0.79 -15.95 0.68
C GLY A 32 -1.33 -17.28 0.19
N LEU A 33 -2.62 -17.48 0.44
CA LEU A 33 -3.34 -18.63 -0.07
C LEU A 33 -3.82 -18.32 -1.48
N GLN A 34 -3.47 -19.21 -2.43
CA GLN A 34 -4.01 -19.14 -3.77
C GLN A 34 -4.81 -20.40 -4.08
N LYS A 35 -6.01 -20.20 -4.63
CA LYS A 35 -6.82 -21.31 -5.12
C LYS A 35 -6.08 -22.01 -6.27
N GLY A 36 -6.02 -23.32 -6.20
CA GLY A 36 -5.50 -24.15 -7.27
C GLY A 36 -4.00 -24.42 -7.25
N GLN A 37 -3.26 -23.76 -6.40
CA GLN A 37 -1.85 -24.06 -6.19
C GLN A 37 -1.69 -24.86 -4.90
N LYS A 38 -1.40 -26.13 -5.07
CA LYS A 38 -1.29 -27.07 -3.96
C LYS A 38 0.06 -27.73 -3.99
N SER A 39 0.72 -27.76 -2.84
CA SER A 39 1.89 -28.60 -2.65
C SER A 39 1.64 -29.54 -1.48
N HIS A 40 2.26 -30.72 -1.55
CA HIS A 40 2.13 -31.71 -0.50
C HIS A 40 3.44 -31.82 0.26
N VAL A 41 3.38 -31.56 1.56
CA VAL A 41 4.51 -31.75 2.45
C VAL A 41 4.08 -32.71 3.54
N ARG A 42 4.76 -33.84 3.63
CA ARG A 42 4.45 -34.91 4.61
C ARG A 42 3.00 -35.40 4.55
N GLY A 43 2.43 -35.49 3.34
CA GLY A 43 1.05 -35.93 3.16
C GLY A 43 -0.01 -34.89 3.51
N GLN A 44 0.40 -33.68 3.90
CA GLN A 44 -0.52 -32.55 4.13
C GLN A 44 -0.49 -31.62 2.94
N GLU A 45 -1.67 -31.12 2.61
CA GLU A 45 -1.83 -30.14 1.54
C GLU A 45 -1.48 -28.75 2.06
N VAL A 46 -0.47 -28.14 1.47
CA VAL A 46 -0.06 -26.78 1.82
C VAL A 46 -0.27 -25.89 0.61
N ILE A 47 -1.09 -24.87 0.78
CA ILE A 47 -1.42 -23.91 -0.27
C ILE A 47 -0.78 -22.58 0.09
N THR A 48 0.50 -22.41 -0.20
CA THR A 48 1.21 -21.15 0.01
C THR A 48 2.06 -20.85 -1.21
N THR A 49 2.06 -19.60 -1.60
CA THR A 49 2.86 -19.12 -2.72
C THR A 49 3.39 -17.74 -2.39
N LEU A 50 4.66 -17.51 -2.71
CA LEU A 50 5.24 -16.19 -2.64
C LEU A 50 4.97 -15.48 -3.97
N LEU A 51 4.23 -14.40 -3.91
CA LEU A 51 3.84 -13.62 -5.07
C LEU A 51 4.43 -12.22 -5.03
N PRO A 52 4.82 -11.68 -6.18
CA PRO A 52 5.27 -10.29 -6.24
C PRO A 52 4.11 -9.36 -5.92
N LYS A 53 4.37 -8.45 -4.98
CA LYS A 53 3.44 -7.41 -4.56
C LYS A 53 4.20 -6.09 -4.48
N VAL A 54 3.48 -5.01 -4.27
CA VAL A 54 4.04 -3.68 -4.08
C VAL A 54 3.59 -3.13 -2.75
N SER A 55 4.53 -2.64 -1.98
CA SER A 55 4.25 -1.88 -0.76
C SER A 55 4.33 -0.41 -1.09
N VAL A 56 3.23 0.31 -0.91
CA VAL A 56 3.16 1.74 -1.18
C VAL A 56 2.92 2.45 0.14
N SER A 57 3.75 3.44 0.43
CA SER A 57 3.65 4.21 1.66
C SER A 57 3.42 5.67 1.36
N PHE A 58 2.53 6.29 2.13
CA PHE A 58 2.27 7.72 2.08
C PHE A 58 2.37 8.28 3.49
N ILE A 59 2.99 9.44 3.61
CA ILE A 59 2.95 10.21 4.85
C ILE A 59 2.02 11.38 4.59
N LEU A 60 0.94 11.46 5.36
CA LEU A 60 -0.14 12.40 5.12
C LEU A 60 -0.48 13.20 6.37
N ALA A 61 -1.00 14.40 6.19
CA ALA A 61 -1.67 15.11 7.26
C ALA A 61 -2.92 14.34 7.67
N ASP A 62 -3.30 14.44 8.94
CA ASP A 62 -4.45 13.70 9.47
C ASP A 62 -5.73 13.93 8.66
N GLU A 63 -5.96 15.16 8.23
CA GLU A 63 -7.16 15.50 7.47
C GLU A 63 -7.25 14.83 6.09
N ASP A 64 -6.14 14.35 5.55
CA ASP A 64 -6.09 13.74 4.22
C ASP A 64 -6.20 12.22 4.25
N VAL A 65 -6.02 11.60 5.41
CA VAL A 65 -5.94 10.13 5.54
C VAL A 65 -7.22 9.45 5.06
N GLU A 66 -8.37 9.90 5.53
CA GLU A 66 -9.64 9.27 5.18
C GLU A 66 -9.89 9.32 3.68
N ARG A 67 -9.61 10.46 3.06
CA ARG A 67 -9.80 10.63 1.61
C ARG A 67 -8.87 9.73 0.80
N VAL A 68 -7.61 9.64 1.19
CA VAL A 68 -6.66 8.76 0.51
C VAL A 68 -7.04 7.28 0.65
N VAL A 69 -7.47 6.87 1.84
CA VAL A 69 -7.96 5.51 2.07
C VAL A 69 -9.15 5.20 1.15
N ASP A 70 -10.10 6.12 1.07
CA ASP A 70 -11.27 5.93 0.19
C ASP A 70 -10.87 5.81 -1.28
N LEU A 71 -9.94 6.65 -1.74
CA LEU A 71 -9.45 6.59 -3.12
C LEU A 71 -8.78 5.25 -3.43
N ILE A 72 -7.99 4.74 -2.49
CA ILE A 72 -7.34 3.45 -2.66
C ILE A 72 -8.38 2.32 -2.71
N LEU A 73 -9.35 2.36 -1.82
CA LEU A 73 -10.42 1.36 -1.78
C LEU A 73 -11.21 1.35 -3.09
N GLU A 74 -11.62 2.52 -3.58
CA GLU A 74 -12.36 2.64 -4.83
C GLU A 74 -11.56 2.12 -6.03
N THR A 75 -10.24 2.38 -6.03
CA THR A 75 -9.36 2.00 -7.14
C THR A 75 -9.01 0.52 -7.13
N CYS A 76 -8.81 -0.05 -5.95
CA CYS A 76 -8.30 -1.41 -5.80
C CYS A 76 -9.37 -2.45 -5.49
N GLN A 77 -10.60 -2.04 -5.24
CA GLN A 77 -11.65 -2.95 -4.86
C GLN A 77 -11.89 -4.01 -5.94
N SER A 78 -11.85 -5.26 -5.53
CA SER A 78 -12.04 -6.40 -6.41
C SER A 78 -12.51 -7.56 -5.56
N GLU A 79 -13.33 -8.43 -6.14
CA GLU A 79 -13.79 -9.64 -5.49
C GLU A 79 -12.73 -10.74 -5.45
N GLU A 80 -11.63 -10.55 -6.15
CA GLU A 80 -10.54 -11.52 -6.20
C GLU A 80 -9.70 -11.49 -4.92
N CYS A 81 -9.21 -12.66 -4.52
CA CYS A 81 -8.27 -12.76 -3.42
C CYS A 81 -6.96 -12.04 -3.76
N GLY A 82 -6.34 -11.44 -2.76
CA GLY A 82 -5.03 -10.84 -2.95
C GLY A 82 -5.04 -9.42 -3.47
N THR A 83 -6.18 -8.73 -3.38
CA THR A 83 -6.27 -7.31 -3.74
C THR A 83 -5.45 -6.40 -2.84
N GLY A 84 -5.15 -6.86 -1.63
CA GLY A 84 -4.24 -6.17 -0.74
C GLY A 84 -4.88 -5.71 0.55
N LYS A 85 -4.08 -5.02 1.34
CA LYS A 85 -4.50 -4.48 2.63
C LYS A 85 -3.94 -3.09 2.82
N ILE A 86 -4.67 -2.30 3.59
CA ILE A 86 -4.26 -0.97 4.00
C ILE A 86 -4.03 -0.99 5.50
N PHE A 87 -2.89 -0.48 5.93
CA PHE A 87 -2.58 -0.29 7.34
C PHE A 87 -2.38 1.20 7.56
N VAL A 88 -3.03 1.73 8.60
CA VAL A 88 -2.90 3.13 8.97
C VAL A 88 -2.34 3.18 10.38
N TYR A 89 -1.24 3.89 10.55
CA TYR A 89 -0.67 4.06 11.87
C TYR A 89 -0.12 5.48 12.04
N PRO A 90 -0.14 5.98 13.27
CA PRO A 90 0.32 7.34 13.53
C PRO A 90 1.83 7.44 13.42
N ILE A 91 2.28 8.59 12.95
CA ILE A 91 3.69 8.98 12.96
C ILE A 91 3.86 10.03 14.03
N GLU A 92 4.81 9.82 14.92
CA GLU A 92 5.04 10.76 16.01
C GLU A 92 5.65 12.06 15.55
N GLU A 93 6.53 12.00 14.56
CA GLU A 93 7.20 13.19 14.07
C GLU A 93 7.68 13.00 12.63
N ALA A 94 7.65 14.08 11.85
CA ALA A 94 8.26 14.14 10.54
C ALA A 94 9.22 15.32 10.52
N ILE A 95 10.43 15.09 9.99
CA ILE A 95 11.46 16.14 9.91
C ILE A 95 12.06 16.07 8.52
N ARG A 96 12.07 17.23 7.83
CA ARG A 96 12.74 17.34 6.53
C ARG A 96 14.23 17.58 6.77
N ILE A 97 15.05 16.71 6.28
CA ILE A 97 16.50 16.77 6.54
C ILE A 97 17.10 18.08 6.00
N ARG A 98 16.74 18.46 4.79
CA ARG A 98 17.32 19.64 4.13
C ARG A 98 17.04 20.94 4.86
N THR A 99 15.81 21.12 5.33
CA THR A 99 15.34 22.40 5.89
C THR A 99 15.19 22.38 7.41
N ARG A 100 15.19 21.20 8.03
CA ARG A 100 14.87 20.96 9.43
C ARG A 100 13.43 21.36 9.81
N GLU A 101 12.58 21.56 8.82
CA GLU A 101 11.16 21.76 9.07
C GLU A 101 10.55 20.51 9.70
N THR A 102 9.59 20.71 10.59
CA THR A 102 8.95 19.61 11.33
C THR A 102 7.44 19.62 11.11
N GLY A 103 6.83 18.49 11.43
CA GLY A 103 5.38 18.36 11.39
C GLY A 103 4.82 18.45 9.98
N LYS A 104 3.69 19.12 9.85
CA LYS A 104 2.98 19.24 8.58
C LYS A 104 3.82 19.93 7.49
N ALA A 105 4.64 20.90 7.86
CA ALA A 105 5.53 21.55 6.91
C ALA A 105 6.57 20.59 6.32
N ALA A 106 6.96 19.59 7.07
CA ALA A 106 7.95 18.60 6.61
C ALA A 106 7.40 17.65 5.55
N ILE A 107 6.10 17.45 5.50
CA ILE A 107 5.46 16.51 4.58
C ILE A 107 4.83 17.19 3.36
N GLN A 108 4.87 18.47 3.29
CA GLN A 108 4.36 19.25 2.15
C GLN A 108 5.38 19.38 1.03
#